data_ab6f06fb4306008052ad25bd363631b4
#
_entry.id   ab6f06fb4306008052ad25bd363631b4
#
_cell.length_a   1.000
_cell.length_b   1.000
_cell.length_c   1.000
_cell.angle_alpha   90.00
_cell.angle_beta   90.00
_cell.angle_gamma   90.00
#
_symmetry.space_group_name_H-M   'P 1'
#
loop_
_entity.id
_entity.type
_entity.pdbx_description
1 polymer ?
#
loop_
_entity_poly.entity_id
_entity_poly.type
_entity_poly.pdbx_seq_one_letter_code
_entity_poly.pdbx_strand_id
1 'polypeptide(L)'
;MGKELNLTQIETMILRLLGHFPTDPQGIYLLLLADDVKVKGLCKQFCGQHSFVVPQSATDRKGLAYAWIANTEKRCPATCSWPFGSSKPKPVPPPKKEGKKPPPPPQQVKGLVPPNGDVGIDGMIVNIAEMLSSVATNPFLNGYYSLQGKNVMSEAVGFCKDRKALPDDLLRNKTTGASFNVFGYRKRQFLVPKMYNPATRRCDSQA
;
A
#
# COMPACT_ATOMS: atom_id res chain seq x y z
N MET A 1 -21.22 -13.33 4.48
CA MET A 1 -20.25 -12.63 5.37
C MET A 1 -20.61 -11.15 5.36
N GLY A 2 -20.46 -10.44 6.49
CA GLY A 2 -20.68 -9.00 6.54
C GLY A 2 -19.63 -8.25 5.70
N LYS A 3 -19.94 -7.00 5.32
CA LYS A 3 -19.00 -6.14 4.57
C LYS A 3 -17.83 -5.60 5.41
N GLU A 4 -17.73 -5.98 6.67
CA GLU A 4 -16.63 -5.62 7.57
C GLU A 4 -15.91 -6.88 8.02
N LEU A 5 -14.61 -6.95 7.70
CA LEU A 5 -13.74 -8.10 7.95
C LEU A 5 -12.73 -7.77 9.06
N ASN A 6 -12.38 -8.78 9.85
CA ASN A 6 -11.16 -8.75 10.67
C ASN A 6 -10.07 -9.62 10.02
N LEU A 7 -8.86 -9.58 10.56
CA LEU A 7 -7.71 -10.30 9.99
C LEU A 7 -7.94 -11.82 9.99
N THR A 8 -8.54 -12.40 11.03
CA THR A 8 -8.84 -13.84 11.09
C THR A 8 -9.82 -14.25 9.99
N GLN A 9 -10.78 -13.39 9.66
CA GLN A 9 -11.71 -13.67 8.55
C GLN A 9 -10.98 -13.60 7.19
N ILE A 10 -10.01 -12.70 7.02
CA ILE A 10 -9.16 -12.65 5.82
C ILE A 10 -8.36 -13.94 5.70
N GLU A 11 -7.71 -14.40 6.76
CA GLU A 11 -6.98 -15.68 6.79
C GLU A 11 -7.89 -16.86 6.45
N THR A 12 -9.10 -16.90 7.03
CA THR A 12 -10.08 -17.92 6.71
C THR A 12 -10.49 -17.89 5.24
N MET A 13 -10.64 -16.71 4.65
CA MET A 13 -10.93 -16.58 3.21
C MET A 13 -9.77 -17.10 2.36
N ILE A 14 -8.53 -16.76 2.70
CA ILE A 14 -7.34 -17.28 2.00
C ILE A 14 -7.32 -18.81 2.07
N LEU A 15 -7.45 -19.40 3.26
CA LEU A 15 -7.48 -20.85 3.43
C LEU A 15 -8.57 -21.54 2.59
N ARG A 16 -9.75 -20.94 2.49
CA ARG A 16 -10.84 -21.46 1.65
C ARG A 16 -10.52 -21.37 0.17
N LEU A 17 -9.93 -20.25 -0.27
CA LEU A 17 -9.53 -20.04 -1.67
C LEU A 17 -8.44 -21.04 -2.10
N LEU A 18 -7.50 -21.35 -1.21
CA LEU A 18 -6.44 -22.32 -1.45
C LEU A 18 -6.96 -23.74 -1.73
N GLY A 19 -8.18 -24.08 -1.29
CA GLY A 19 -8.86 -25.33 -1.64
C GLY A 19 -9.33 -25.40 -3.11
N HIS A 20 -9.32 -24.26 -3.82
CA HIS A 20 -9.79 -24.16 -5.21
C HIS A 20 -8.67 -23.87 -6.21
N PHE A 21 -7.46 -23.56 -5.76
CA PHE A 21 -6.31 -23.24 -6.59
C PHE A 21 -5.14 -24.18 -6.26
N PRO A 22 -4.26 -24.44 -7.25
CA PRO A 22 -3.00 -25.12 -6.97
C PRO A 22 -2.20 -24.34 -5.90
N THR A 23 -1.70 -25.05 -4.89
CA THR A 23 -0.86 -24.46 -3.87
C THR A 23 0.59 -24.43 -4.33
N ASP A 24 1.22 -23.25 -4.30
CA ASP A 24 2.63 -23.05 -4.60
C ASP A 24 3.31 -22.43 -3.37
N PRO A 25 4.21 -23.15 -2.68
CA PRO A 25 4.96 -22.62 -1.53
C PRO A 25 5.93 -21.48 -1.89
N GLN A 26 6.22 -21.28 -3.17
CA GLN A 26 7.03 -20.18 -3.68
C GLN A 26 6.17 -19.03 -4.24
N GLY A 27 4.86 -19.24 -4.30
CA GLY A 27 3.90 -18.26 -4.80
C GLY A 27 3.46 -17.24 -3.76
N ILE A 28 2.85 -16.16 -4.22
CA ILE A 28 2.19 -15.15 -3.40
C ILE A 28 0.71 -15.09 -3.77
N TYR A 29 -0.15 -15.19 -2.78
CA TYR A 29 -1.60 -15.08 -2.97
C TYR A 29 -2.07 -13.67 -2.68
N LEU A 30 -2.62 -12.99 -3.69
CA LEU A 30 -3.12 -11.62 -3.56
C LEU A 30 -4.65 -11.61 -3.43
N LEU A 31 -5.14 -11.05 -2.35
CA LEU A 31 -6.55 -10.77 -2.12
C LEU A 31 -6.82 -9.28 -2.34
N LEU A 32 -7.47 -8.94 -3.44
CA LEU A 32 -7.83 -7.57 -3.78
C LEU A 32 -9.28 -7.29 -3.33
N LEU A 33 -9.45 -6.33 -2.44
CA LEU A 33 -10.73 -6.00 -1.85
C LEU A 33 -11.35 -4.78 -2.55
N ALA A 34 -12.63 -4.91 -2.88
CA ALA A 34 -13.41 -3.83 -3.46
C ALA A 34 -13.60 -2.66 -2.45
N ASP A 35 -13.99 -1.51 -2.96
CA ASP A 35 -14.11 -0.25 -2.18
C ASP A 35 -15.23 -0.27 -1.12
N ASP A 36 -16.17 -1.20 -1.23
CA ASP A 36 -17.27 -1.39 -0.27
C ASP A 36 -16.91 -2.34 0.89
N VAL A 37 -15.80 -3.07 0.80
CA VAL A 37 -15.33 -3.99 1.86
C VAL A 37 -14.56 -3.21 2.93
N LYS A 38 -14.98 -3.35 4.19
CA LYS A 38 -14.30 -2.77 5.35
C LYS A 38 -13.39 -3.79 6.00
N VAL A 39 -12.21 -3.34 6.43
CA VAL A 39 -11.30 -4.15 7.23
C VAL A 39 -10.96 -3.39 8.50
N LYS A 40 -11.00 -4.06 9.64
CA LYS A 40 -10.63 -3.45 10.93
C LYS A 40 -9.19 -2.96 10.88
N GLY A 41 -8.96 -1.68 11.14
CA GLY A 41 -7.64 -1.03 11.08
C GLY A 41 -7.29 -0.39 9.73
N LEU A 42 -8.00 -0.69 8.65
CA LEU A 42 -7.83 -0.05 7.35
C LEU A 42 -7.95 1.47 7.47
N CYS A 43 -7.12 2.21 6.74
CA CYS A 43 -7.02 3.67 6.77
C CYS A 43 -6.40 4.29 8.04
N LYS A 44 -6.25 3.54 9.11
CA LYS A 44 -5.69 4.02 10.39
C LYS A 44 -4.31 3.43 10.66
N GLN A 45 -4.15 2.15 10.42
CA GLN A 45 -2.93 1.40 10.71
C GLN A 45 -2.23 0.95 9.43
N PHE A 46 -3.02 0.56 8.41
CA PHE A 46 -2.50 -0.01 7.16
C PHE A 46 -3.44 0.27 5.97
N CYS A 47 -2.90 0.14 4.78
CA CYS A 47 -3.62 0.21 3.50
C CYS A 47 -3.78 -1.18 2.86
N GLY A 48 -2.99 -2.11 3.28
CA GLY A 48 -2.91 -3.53 3.00
C GLY A 48 -1.97 -4.17 4.01
N GLN A 49 -1.91 -5.48 4.01
CA GLN A 49 -1.01 -6.22 4.90
C GLN A 49 -0.64 -7.54 4.25
N HIS A 50 0.56 -8.01 4.50
CA HIS A 50 0.96 -9.36 4.16
C HIS A 50 1.12 -10.22 5.42
N SER A 51 1.01 -11.52 5.25
CA SER A 51 1.23 -12.55 6.27
C SER A 51 1.34 -13.91 5.57
N PHE A 52 1.26 -14.98 6.32
CA PHE A 52 1.22 -16.33 5.81
C PHE A 52 0.18 -17.17 6.51
N VAL A 53 -0.27 -18.22 5.84
CA VAL A 53 -1.12 -19.26 6.42
C VAL A 53 -0.46 -20.61 6.27
N VAL A 54 -0.74 -21.53 7.20
CA VAL A 54 -0.30 -22.92 7.12
C VAL A 54 -1.54 -23.79 6.93
N PRO A 55 -1.80 -24.33 5.73
CA PRO A 55 -2.93 -25.20 5.49
C PRO A 55 -2.83 -26.48 6.34
N GLN A 56 -3.93 -26.89 6.96
CA GLN A 56 -3.96 -28.10 7.78
C GLN A 56 -3.72 -29.39 6.98
N SER A 57 -4.07 -29.36 5.69
CA SER A 57 -3.88 -30.47 4.73
C SER A 57 -2.46 -30.57 4.16
N ALA A 58 -1.60 -29.60 4.44
CA ALA A 58 -0.24 -29.61 3.91
C ALA A 58 0.62 -30.62 4.68
N THR A 59 1.04 -31.68 4.00
CA THR A 59 1.95 -32.69 4.56
C THR A 59 3.27 -32.10 5.03
N ASP A 60 3.74 -31.05 4.36
CA ASP A 60 5.04 -30.39 4.62
C ASP A 60 4.94 -29.21 5.60
N ARG A 61 3.75 -28.86 6.05
CA ARG A 61 3.47 -27.68 6.89
C ARG A 61 4.17 -26.39 6.40
N LYS A 62 4.39 -26.27 5.10
CA LYS A 62 4.99 -25.07 4.52
C LYS A 62 3.98 -23.93 4.57
N GLY A 63 4.45 -22.77 5.01
CA GLY A 63 3.65 -21.54 4.97
C GLY A 63 3.39 -21.12 3.53
N LEU A 64 2.21 -20.55 3.28
CA LEU A 64 1.83 -19.94 2.01
C LEU A 64 1.68 -18.45 2.25
N ALA A 65 2.55 -17.65 1.62
CA ALA A 65 2.55 -16.21 1.78
C ALA A 65 1.36 -15.58 1.07
N TYR A 66 0.72 -14.63 1.71
CA TYR A 66 -0.37 -13.86 1.10
C TYR A 66 -0.26 -12.37 1.41
N ALA A 67 -0.90 -11.56 0.59
CA ALA A 67 -1.15 -10.17 0.89
C ALA A 67 -2.59 -9.81 0.54
N TRP A 68 -3.18 -8.90 1.29
CA TRP A 68 -4.45 -8.29 0.94
C TRP A 68 -4.30 -6.78 0.82
N ILE A 69 -4.96 -6.20 -0.17
CA ILE A 69 -4.94 -4.77 -0.48
C ILE A 69 -6.38 -4.33 -0.73
N ALA A 70 -6.79 -3.18 -0.17
CA ALA A 70 -8.12 -2.64 -0.36
C ALA A 70 -8.12 -1.44 -1.30
N ASN A 71 -9.17 -1.33 -2.12
CA ASN A 71 -9.48 -0.08 -2.80
C ASN A 71 -10.02 0.92 -1.77
N THR A 72 -9.31 2.02 -1.58
CA THR A 72 -9.60 3.00 -0.52
C THR A 72 -10.04 4.36 -1.05
N GLU A 73 -10.33 4.47 -2.34
CA GLU A 73 -10.69 5.73 -2.99
C GLU A 73 -11.82 6.47 -2.27
N LYS A 74 -12.88 5.75 -1.90
CA LYS A 74 -14.04 6.34 -1.22
C LYS A 74 -13.86 6.58 0.28
N ARG A 75 -12.79 6.05 0.89
CA ARG A 75 -12.64 6.08 2.35
C ARG A 75 -11.51 6.97 2.84
N CYS A 76 -10.32 6.73 2.33
CA CYS A 76 -9.12 7.43 2.75
C CYS A 76 -8.16 7.65 1.58
N PRO A 77 -8.63 8.32 0.50
CA PRO A 77 -7.82 8.48 -0.70
C PRO A 77 -6.50 9.19 -0.43
N ALA A 78 -6.49 10.17 0.44
CA ALA A 78 -5.28 10.91 0.79
C ALA A 78 -4.23 10.08 1.53
N THR A 79 -4.62 8.95 2.12
CA THR A 79 -3.71 8.08 2.90
C THR A 79 -3.33 6.84 2.12
N CYS A 80 -4.32 6.09 1.67
CA CYS A 80 -4.10 4.77 1.09
C CYS A 80 -4.21 4.74 -0.44
N SER A 81 -4.78 5.76 -1.10
CA SER A 81 -4.66 5.96 -2.55
C SER A 81 -3.61 7.03 -2.88
N TRP A 82 -2.67 7.23 -1.97
CA TRP A 82 -1.52 8.11 -2.19
C TRP A 82 -0.64 7.56 -3.34
N PRO A 83 -0.05 8.41 -4.19
CA PRO A 83 -0.09 9.88 -4.18
C PRO A 83 -1.22 10.52 -5.00
N PHE A 84 -2.19 9.75 -5.44
CA PHE A 84 -3.26 10.18 -6.34
C PHE A 84 -4.46 10.77 -5.60
N GLY A 85 -4.71 10.31 -4.38
CA GLY A 85 -5.83 10.80 -3.57
C GLY A 85 -5.60 12.20 -3.02
N SER A 86 -6.63 13.04 -3.08
CA SER A 86 -6.60 14.39 -2.50
C SER A 86 -7.03 14.39 -1.03
N SER A 87 -6.40 15.26 -0.24
CA SER A 87 -6.84 15.50 1.13
C SER A 87 -7.96 16.53 1.16
N LYS A 88 -8.99 16.30 1.98
CA LYS A 88 -9.94 17.36 2.31
C LYS A 88 -9.22 18.46 3.10
N PRO A 89 -9.53 19.74 2.86
CA PRO A 89 -8.99 20.83 3.68
C PRO A 89 -9.30 20.57 5.16
N LYS A 90 -8.30 20.67 6.03
CA LYS A 90 -8.56 20.64 7.48
C LYS A 90 -9.27 21.92 7.85
N PRO A 91 -10.32 21.88 8.72
CA PRO A 91 -10.91 23.09 9.26
C PRO A 91 -9.85 23.97 9.92
N VAL A 92 -9.84 25.26 9.62
CA VAL A 92 -8.95 26.20 10.29
C VAL A 92 -9.42 26.34 11.73
N PRO A 93 -8.58 26.06 12.74
CA PRO A 93 -8.97 26.32 14.12
C PRO A 93 -9.22 27.82 14.30
N PRO A 94 -10.23 28.23 15.10
CA PRO A 94 -10.48 29.63 15.35
C PRO A 94 -9.23 30.32 15.94
N PRO A 95 -9.01 31.62 15.65
CA PRO A 95 -7.85 32.34 16.13
C PRO A 95 -7.83 32.31 17.66
N LYS A 96 -6.74 31.85 18.26
CA LYS A 96 -6.58 31.70 19.71
C LYS A 96 -6.40 33.01 20.46
N LYS A 97 -6.28 34.15 19.78
CA LYS A 97 -6.15 35.49 20.38
C LYS A 97 -6.72 36.57 19.44
N GLU A 98 -7.46 37.51 19.99
CA GLU A 98 -7.88 38.72 19.30
C GLU A 98 -6.67 39.53 18.80
N GLY A 99 -6.74 39.97 17.55
CA GLY A 99 -5.71 40.85 16.94
C GLY A 99 -4.68 40.17 16.02
N LYS A 100 -4.68 38.82 15.85
CA LYS A 100 -3.84 38.20 14.83
C LYS A 100 -4.64 37.94 13.55
N LYS A 101 -4.05 38.26 12.39
CA LYS A 101 -4.61 37.91 11.08
C LYS A 101 -4.96 36.42 11.07
N PRO A 102 -6.15 36.06 10.57
CA PRO A 102 -6.51 34.65 10.43
C PRO A 102 -5.44 33.94 9.58
N PRO A 103 -5.09 32.69 9.94
CA PRO A 103 -4.17 31.90 9.12
C PRO A 103 -4.76 31.72 7.71
N PRO A 104 -3.92 31.63 6.67
CA PRO A 104 -4.41 31.41 5.32
C PRO A 104 -5.28 30.14 5.27
N PRO A 105 -6.32 30.11 4.42
CA PRO A 105 -7.16 28.95 4.29
C PRO A 105 -6.31 27.71 3.96
N PRO A 106 -6.64 26.54 4.53
CA PRO A 106 -5.87 25.32 4.30
C PRO A 106 -5.90 25.00 2.81
N GLN A 107 -4.71 24.89 2.22
CA GLN A 107 -4.58 24.49 0.83
C GLN A 107 -4.93 23.02 0.70
N GLN A 108 -5.83 22.71 -0.23
CA GLN A 108 -6.11 21.34 -0.63
C GLN A 108 -4.89 20.78 -1.35
N VAL A 109 -4.26 19.75 -0.82
CA VAL A 109 -3.19 19.05 -1.54
C VAL A 109 -3.86 18.24 -2.65
N LYS A 110 -3.66 18.69 -3.89
CA LYS A 110 -4.13 17.98 -5.08
C LYS A 110 -3.25 16.76 -5.29
N GLY A 111 -3.86 15.58 -5.42
CA GLY A 111 -3.15 14.36 -5.80
C GLY A 111 -2.56 14.44 -7.22
N LEU A 112 -1.59 13.56 -7.50
CA LEU A 112 -1.06 13.38 -8.86
C LEU A 112 -2.15 12.81 -9.77
N VAL A 113 -2.00 13.05 -11.08
CA VAL A 113 -2.86 12.41 -12.08
C VAL A 113 -2.46 10.93 -12.18
N PRO A 114 -3.42 9.99 -11.96
CA PRO A 114 -3.13 8.57 -11.98
C PRO A 114 -2.86 8.06 -13.40
N PRO A 115 -1.89 7.15 -13.61
CA PRO A 115 -1.51 6.63 -14.92
C PRO A 115 -2.64 5.91 -15.67
N ASN A 116 -3.49 5.19 -14.96
CA ASN A 116 -4.60 4.43 -15.54
C ASN A 116 -5.96 5.17 -15.43
N GLY A 117 -5.94 6.42 -14.95
CA GLY A 117 -7.14 7.26 -14.85
C GLY A 117 -8.04 6.97 -13.64
N ASP A 118 -7.64 6.05 -12.76
CA ASP A 118 -8.44 5.61 -11.59
C ASP A 118 -7.61 5.75 -10.32
N VAL A 119 -8.03 6.64 -9.43
CA VAL A 119 -7.34 6.94 -8.16
C VAL A 119 -7.29 5.72 -7.23
N GLY A 120 -8.36 4.93 -7.19
CA GLY A 120 -8.45 3.76 -6.34
C GLY A 120 -7.55 2.63 -6.82
N ILE A 121 -7.62 2.33 -8.11
CA ILE A 121 -6.82 1.25 -8.72
C ILE A 121 -5.33 1.62 -8.73
N ASP A 122 -4.97 2.84 -9.15
CA ASP A 122 -3.57 3.26 -9.13
C ASP A 122 -3.02 3.34 -7.70
N GLY A 123 -3.83 3.74 -6.73
CA GLY A 123 -3.49 3.66 -5.31
C GLY A 123 -3.29 2.22 -4.82
N MET A 124 -4.13 1.27 -5.27
CA MET A 124 -3.91 -0.15 -4.99
C MET A 124 -2.61 -0.67 -5.61
N ILE A 125 -2.25 -0.25 -6.82
CA ILE A 125 -1.01 -0.65 -7.48
C ILE A 125 0.22 -0.23 -6.66
N VAL A 126 0.22 0.99 -6.11
CA VAL A 126 1.28 1.44 -5.18
C VAL A 126 1.38 0.52 -3.97
N ASN A 127 0.24 0.19 -3.35
CA ASN A 127 0.20 -0.70 -2.18
C ASN A 127 0.56 -2.16 -2.56
N ILE A 128 0.21 -2.64 -3.76
CA ILE A 128 0.63 -3.95 -4.26
C ILE A 128 2.15 -4.01 -4.39
N ALA A 129 2.78 -3.00 -4.97
CA ALA A 129 4.24 -2.94 -5.10
C ALA A 129 4.92 -2.95 -3.71
N GLU A 130 4.38 -2.22 -2.73
CA GLU A 130 4.83 -2.26 -1.34
C GLU A 130 4.72 -3.67 -0.76
N MET A 131 3.56 -4.32 -0.89
CA MET A 131 3.34 -5.65 -0.34
C MET A 131 4.19 -6.73 -1.03
N LEU A 132 4.36 -6.65 -2.35
CA LEU A 132 5.22 -7.59 -3.08
C LEU A 132 6.67 -7.50 -2.62
N SER A 133 7.21 -6.29 -2.41
CA SER A 133 8.58 -6.13 -1.90
C SER A 133 8.71 -6.65 -0.47
N SER A 134 7.71 -6.42 0.38
CA SER A 134 7.70 -6.93 1.75
C SER A 134 7.61 -8.46 1.77
N VAL A 135 6.73 -9.07 0.99
CA VAL A 135 6.63 -10.54 0.92
C VAL A 135 7.89 -11.17 0.34
N ALA A 136 8.50 -10.56 -0.69
CA ALA A 136 9.73 -11.09 -1.29
C ALA A 136 10.91 -11.13 -0.29
N THR A 137 10.94 -10.21 0.66
CA THR A 137 12.04 -10.09 1.64
C THR A 137 11.71 -10.66 3.01
N ASN A 138 10.42 -10.78 3.35
CA ASN A 138 9.95 -11.22 4.66
C ASN A 138 8.64 -12.04 4.58
N PRO A 139 8.58 -13.12 3.79
CA PRO A 139 7.33 -13.84 3.50
C PRO A 139 6.65 -14.43 4.76
N PHE A 140 7.43 -14.81 5.75
CA PHE A 140 6.97 -15.50 6.96
C PHE A 140 7.19 -14.68 8.24
N LEU A 141 7.34 -13.35 8.11
CA LEU A 141 7.56 -12.40 9.22
C LEU A 141 8.82 -12.70 10.08
N ASN A 142 9.80 -13.40 9.51
CA ASN A 142 11.06 -13.77 10.15
C ASN A 142 12.28 -13.55 9.23
N GLY A 143 12.10 -12.85 8.12
CA GLY A 143 13.12 -12.54 7.13
C GLY A 143 13.76 -11.17 7.35
N TYR A 144 13.80 -10.37 6.28
CA TYR A 144 14.44 -9.06 6.29
C TYR A 144 13.51 -7.95 6.80
N TYR A 145 13.73 -7.51 8.03
CA TYR A 145 13.03 -6.37 8.65
C TYR A 145 13.92 -5.69 9.69
N SER A 146 13.54 -4.49 10.10
CA SER A 146 14.13 -3.80 11.25
C SER A 146 13.05 -3.36 12.21
N LEU A 147 13.37 -3.37 13.49
CA LEU A 147 12.52 -2.82 14.53
C LEU A 147 12.88 -1.35 14.75
N GLN A 148 11.92 -0.46 14.54
CA GLN A 148 12.06 0.97 14.79
C GLN A 148 11.24 1.37 16.02
N GLY A 149 11.86 2.16 16.92
CA GLY A 149 11.19 2.69 18.10
C GLY A 149 10.54 1.61 18.97
N LYS A 150 9.26 1.72 19.25
CA LYS A 150 8.50 0.79 20.10
C LYS A 150 8.11 -0.50 19.36
N ASN A 151 9.08 -1.23 18.85
CA ASN A 151 8.88 -2.50 18.12
C ASN A 151 8.03 -2.39 16.85
N VAL A 152 8.06 -1.26 16.17
CA VAL A 152 7.41 -1.12 14.86
C VAL A 152 8.29 -1.81 13.82
N MET A 153 7.76 -2.88 13.22
CA MET A 153 8.44 -3.58 12.14
C MET A 153 8.47 -2.68 10.89
N SER A 154 9.66 -2.48 10.34
CA SER A 154 9.88 -1.79 9.07
C SER A 154 10.51 -2.74 8.07
N GLU A 155 9.90 -2.87 6.91
CA GLU A 155 10.34 -3.71 5.79
C GLU A 155 10.85 -2.84 4.63
N ALA A 156 11.20 -3.44 3.50
CA ALA A 156 11.91 -2.79 2.41
C ALA A 156 11.37 -1.38 2.02
N VAL A 157 10.07 -1.20 1.92
CA VAL A 157 9.46 0.14 1.67
C VAL A 157 9.43 0.99 2.93
N GLY A 158 9.17 0.38 4.08
CA GLY A 158 9.09 1.07 5.38
C GLY A 158 10.40 1.71 5.84
N PHE A 159 11.55 1.26 5.33
CA PHE A 159 12.86 1.88 5.57
C PHE A 159 13.04 3.23 4.88
N CYS A 160 12.35 3.47 3.80
CA CYS A 160 12.34 4.76 3.16
C CYS A 160 11.53 5.72 4.03
N LYS A 161 12.22 6.59 4.76
CA LYS A 161 11.73 7.45 5.88
C LYS A 161 10.46 8.22 5.57
N ASP A 162 10.13 8.33 4.34
CA ASP A 162 8.90 8.92 3.91
C ASP A 162 8.18 7.88 3.04
N ARG A 163 7.22 7.16 3.61
CA ARG A 163 6.29 6.32 2.82
C ARG A 163 5.65 7.11 1.67
N LYS A 164 5.82 8.43 1.70
CA LYS A 164 5.37 9.41 0.73
C LYS A 164 6.49 9.92 -0.17
N ALA A 165 7.71 9.41 -0.04
CA ALA A 165 8.79 9.81 -0.92
C ALA A 165 8.48 9.33 -2.35
N LEU A 166 8.03 10.27 -3.15
CA LEU A 166 7.92 10.04 -4.59
C LEU A 166 9.32 9.78 -5.13
N PRO A 167 9.46 8.93 -6.15
CA PRO A 167 10.69 8.84 -6.92
C PRO A 167 11.11 10.22 -7.42
N ASP A 168 12.42 10.51 -7.38
CA ASP A 168 12.94 11.79 -7.88
C ASP A 168 12.88 11.85 -9.41
N ASP A 169 12.75 10.70 -10.05
CA ASP A 169 12.73 10.47 -11.51
C ASP A 169 11.32 10.32 -12.08
N LEU A 170 10.34 10.98 -11.47
CA LEU A 170 8.97 10.95 -11.98
C LEU A 170 8.88 11.45 -13.42
N LEU A 171 8.39 10.56 -14.28
CA LEU A 171 8.05 10.88 -15.65
C LEU A 171 6.61 11.43 -15.71
N ARG A 172 6.33 12.18 -16.76
CA ARG A 172 4.99 12.73 -17.00
C ARG A 172 4.53 12.40 -18.41
N ASN A 173 3.35 11.80 -18.49
CA ASN A 173 2.69 11.59 -19.77
C ASN A 173 2.25 12.95 -20.34
N LYS A 174 2.73 13.30 -21.53
CA LYS A 174 2.44 14.61 -22.14
C LYS A 174 0.98 14.80 -22.53
N THR A 175 0.26 13.70 -22.81
CA THR A 175 -1.14 13.75 -23.24
C THR A 175 -2.09 13.79 -22.05
N THR A 176 -1.90 12.92 -21.05
CA THR A 176 -2.81 12.78 -19.91
C THR A 176 -2.39 13.60 -18.70
N GLY A 177 -1.14 14.03 -18.64
CA GLY A 177 -0.54 14.66 -17.46
C GLY A 177 -0.25 13.69 -16.32
N ALA A 178 -0.43 12.39 -16.53
CA ALA A 178 -0.22 11.35 -15.54
C ALA A 178 1.24 11.26 -15.12
N SER A 179 1.48 10.99 -13.84
CA SER A 179 2.82 10.80 -13.26
C SER A 179 3.10 9.31 -13.07
N PHE A 180 4.27 8.86 -13.52
CA PHE A 180 4.68 7.45 -13.44
C PHE A 180 6.21 7.35 -13.35
N ASN A 181 6.74 6.16 -13.02
CA ASN A 181 8.19 5.90 -13.00
C ASN A 181 8.57 4.54 -13.59
N VAL A 182 7.60 3.69 -13.88
CA VAL A 182 7.85 2.34 -14.41
C VAL A 182 6.98 2.07 -15.63
N PHE A 183 7.57 1.39 -16.61
CA PHE A 183 6.86 0.81 -17.75
C PHE A 183 6.67 -0.69 -17.55
N GLY A 184 5.43 -1.15 -17.59
CA GLY A 184 5.11 -2.56 -17.63
C GLY A 184 4.89 -3.09 -19.05
N TYR A 185 4.31 -4.28 -19.13
CA TYR A 185 3.99 -4.92 -20.40
C TYR A 185 3.16 -4.01 -21.31
N ARG A 186 3.49 -3.99 -22.60
CA ARG A 186 2.87 -3.12 -23.63
C ARG A 186 2.97 -1.63 -23.31
N LYS A 187 4.06 -1.19 -22.67
CA LYS A 187 4.33 0.21 -22.29
C LYS A 187 3.26 0.81 -21.36
N ARG A 188 2.52 -0.01 -20.61
CA ARG A 188 1.64 0.49 -19.54
C ARG A 188 2.47 1.24 -18.52
N GLN A 189 1.94 2.37 -18.06
CA GLN A 189 2.61 3.26 -17.13
C GLN A 189 2.14 2.97 -15.70
N PHE A 190 3.06 2.84 -14.76
CA PHE A 190 2.78 2.62 -13.35
C PHE A 190 3.62 3.57 -12.50
N LEU A 191 3.10 3.89 -11.32
CA LEU A 191 3.86 4.54 -10.27
C LEU A 191 4.03 3.55 -9.12
N VAL A 192 5.30 3.30 -8.76
CA VAL A 192 5.67 2.43 -7.65
C VAL A 192 6.49 3.20 -6.62
N PRO A 193 6.42 2.87 -5.33
CA PRO A 193 7.18 3.56 -4.29
C PRO A 193 8.66 3.24 -4.38
N LYS A 194 9.49 4.09 -3.78
CA LYS A 194 10.90 3.77 -3.52
C LYS A 194 11.01 2.61 -2.54
N MET A 195 11.98 1.74 -2.79
CA MET A 195 12.34 0.63 -1.92
C MET A 195 13.75 0.78 -1.41
N TYR A 196 14.00 0.35 -0.19
CA TYR A 196 15.34 0.34 0.38
C TYR A 196 16.18 -0.77 -0.25
N ASN A 197 17.31 -0.36 -0.81
CA ASN A 197 18.32 -1.27 -1.33
C ASN A 197 19.43 -1.44 -0.27
N PRO A 198 19.58 -2.61 0.35
CA PRO A 198 20.58 -2.82 1.39
C PRO A 198 22.03 -2.77 0.88
N ALA A 199 22.26 -3.07 -0.41
CA ALA A 199 23.59 -3.01 -1.00
C ALA A 199 24.09 -1.58 -1.16
N THR A 200 23.22 -0.65 -1.59
CA THR A 200 23.54 0.77 -1.75
C THR A 200 23.24 1.60 -0.51
N ARG A 201 22.49 1.04 0.44
CA ARG A 201 21.94 1.72 1.63
C ARG A 201 21.09 2.95 1.29
N ARG A 202 20.42 2.92 0.16
CA ARG A 202 19.57 4.01 -0.36
C ARG A 202 18.17 3.53 -0.66
N CYS A 203 17.26 4.51 -0.77
CA CYS A 203 15.91 4.27 -1.27
C CYS A 203 15.87 4.57 -2.75
N ASP A 204 15.80 3.54 -3.56
CA ASP A 204 15.82 3.64 -5.01
C ASP A 204 14.42 3.32 -5.58
N SER A 205 14.07 3.93 -6.71
CA SER A 205 12.81 3.68 -7.42
C SER A 205 12.88 2.46 -8.34
N GLN A 206 14.09 1.93 -8.54
CA GLN A 206 14.35 0.69 -9.28
C GLN A 206 15.31 -0.17 -8.46
N ALA A 207 14.91 -1.39 -8.24
CA ALA A 207 15.77 -2.44 -7.69
C ALA A 207 16.52 -3.14 -8.84
#